data_64de0da27b263a7539adc4242efe7162
#
_entry.id   64de0da27b263a7539adc4242efe7162
#
_cell.length_a   1.000
_cell.length_b   1.000
_cell.length_c   1.000
_cell.angle_alpha   90.00
_cell.angle_beta   90.00
_cell.angle_gamma   90.00
#
_symmetry.space_group_name_H-M   'P 1'
#
loop_
_entity.id
_entity.type
_entity.pdbx_description
1 polymer ?
#
loop_
_entity_poly.entity_id
_entity_poly.type
_entity_poly.pdbx_seq_one_letter_code
_entity_poly.pdbx_strand_id
1 'polypeptide(L)'
;ELDYYGGISGAVPGIEDYLSYDAGLLYYDYPGLGKNQSPSQDFLEYYGSLGVALPMDLGVSYYFGYSPSGYGGQYDYTYQNVSAELPIPTTPLTLFGAMGFEGSDNEGGENYTDYNFGISTSAFGLDWSVYYTATDGYTATGVDEDTSAGGQHVVFTMGASF
;
A
#
# COMPACT_ATOMS: atom_id res chain seq x y z
N GLU A 1 7.53 -13.33 3.35
CA GLU A 1 7.77 -12.40 2.24
C GLU A 1 9.02 -11.59 2.50
N LEU A 2 9.87 -11.39 1.49
CA LEU A 2 11.04 -10.52 1.50
C LEU A 2 10.94 -9.57 0.30
N ASP A 3 11.02 -8.27 0.57
CA ASP A 3 10.87 -7.25 -0.46
C ASP A 3 12.21 -6.57 -0.74
N TYR A 4 12.57 -6.54 -2.02
CA TYR A 4 13.75 -5.85 -2.50
C TYR A 4 13.30 -4.70 -3.39
N TYR A 5 13.63 -3.47 -3.03
CA TYR A 5 13.25 -2.31 -3.82
C TYR A 5 14.45 -1.42 -4.15
N GLY A 6 14.31 -0.71 -5.26
CA GLY A 6 15.28 0.29 -5.69
C GLY A 6 14.64 1.28 -6.66
N GLY A 7 14.94 2.56 -6.48
CA GLY A 7 14.31 3.60 -7.27
C GLY A 7 14.94 4.96 -7.07
N ILE A 8 14.22 5.98 -7.52
CA ILE A 8 14.56 7.39 -7.36
C ILE A 8 13.39 8.13 -6.71
N SER A 9 13.68 8.96 -5.74
CA SER A 9 12.68 9.81 -5.09
C SER A 9 13.21 11.22 -4.90
N GLY A 10 12.33 12.18 -4.79
CA GLY A 10 12.71 13.56 -4.55
C GLY A 10 11.55 14.54 -4.59
N ALA A 11 11.88 15.80 -4.39
CA ALA A 11 10.98 16.91 -4.62
C ALA A 11 11.12 17.42 -6.06
N VAL A 12 10.04 17.94 -6.64
CA VAL A 12 10.05 18.46 -8.01
C VAL A 12 10.67 19.86 -8.02
N PRO A 13 11.77 20.09 -8.79
CA PRO A 13 12.45 21.37 -8.82
C PRO A 13 11.52 22.54 -9.17
N GLY A 14 11.58 23.61 -8.36
CA GLY A 14 10.76 24.81 -8.51
C GLY A 14 9.41 24.79 -7.77
N ILE A 15 9.01 23.63 -7.26
CA ILE A 15 7.80 23.43 -6.45
C ILE A 15 8.05 22.42 -5.33
N GLU A 16 9.28 22.42 -4.80
CA GLU A 16 9.78 21.42 -3.84
C GLU A 16 8.94 21.34 -2.57
N ASP A 17 8.34 22.46 -2.17
CA ASP A 17 7.48 22.51 -0.97
C ASP A 17 6.10 21.87 -1.18
N TYR A 18 5.72 21.60 -2.43
CA TYR A 18 4.37 21.18 -2.78
C TYR A 18 4.28 19.83 -3.44
N LEU A 19 5.33 19.39 -4.17
CA LEU A 19 5.26 18.18 -4.99
C LEU A 19 6.49 17.31 -4.82
N SER A 20 6.25 16.07 -4.44
CA SER A 20 7.27 15.00 -4.37
C SER A 20 6.92 13.85 -5.30
N TYR A 21 7.93 13.07 -5.64
CA TYR A 21 7.78 11.85 -6.43
C TYR A 21 8.64 10.71 -5.89
N ASP A 22 8.23 9.49 -6.16
CA ASP A 22 9.00 8.26 -5.99
C ASP A 22 8.65 7.31 -7.14
N ALA A 23 9.66 6.66 -7.73
CA ALA A 23 9.46 5.69 -8.78
C ALA A 23 10.56 4.64 -8.77
N GLY A 24 10.22 3.40 -9.00
CA GLY A 24 11.20 2.33 -8.93
C GLY A 24 10.64 0.95 -9.27
N LEU A 25 11.38 -0.03 -8.78
CA LEU A 25 11.10 -1.45 -8.91
C LEU A 25 10.99 -2.04 -7.51
N LEU A 26 10.03 -2.93 -7.32
CA LEU A 26 9.82 -3.70 -6.10
C LEU A 26 9.74 -5.17 -6.48
N TYR A 27 10.63 -6.00 -5.91
CA TYR A 27 10.64 -7.43 -6.14
C TYR A 27 10.18 -8.15 -4.86
N TYR A 28 9.11 -8.89 -4.99
CA TYR A 28 8.54 -9.73 -3.94
C TYR A 28 9.13 -11.14 -4.04
N ASP A 29 9.76 -11.60 -2.97
CA ASP A 29 10.36 -12.93 -2.83
C ASP A 29 9.65 -13.71 -1.72
N TYR A 30 9.13 -14.88 -2.05
CA TYR A 30 8.43 -15.78 -1.13
C TYR A 30 9.24 -17.05 -0.85
N PRO A 31 10.35 -16.97 -0.10
CA PRO A 31 11.29 -18.10 0.09
C PRO A 31 10.67 -19.30 0.80
N GLY A 32 9.56 -19.11 1.52
CA GLY A 32 8.84 -20.18 2.25
C GLY A 32 7.93 -21.03 1.36
N LEU A 33 7.54 -20.55 0.21
CA LEU A 33 6.64 -21.25 -0.73
C LEU A 33 7.38 -22.18 -1.70
N GLY A 34 8.56 -22.64 -1.31
CA GLY A 34 9.34 -23.71 -1.95
C GLY A 34 9.63 -23.47 -3.43
N LYS A 35 10.88 -23.21 -3.78
CA LYS A 35 11.37 -23.07 -5.17
C LYS A 35 11.05 -24.28 -6.08
N ASN A 36 10.38 -25.32 -5.56
CA ASN A 36 9.93 -26.52 -6.26
C ASN A 36 8.43 -26.54 -6.50
N GLN A 37 7.68 -25.53 -6.07
CA GLN A 37 6.29 -25.35 -6.48
C GLN A 37 6.31 -24.50 -7.76
N SER A 38 5.71 -25.00 -8.80
CA SER A 38 5.52 -24.26 -10.05
C SER A 38 4.03 -23.89 -10.13
N PRO A 39 3.69 -22.61 -10.30
CA PRO A 39 4.60 -21.46 -10.42
C PRO A 39 5.15 -20.94 -9.07
N SER A 40 6.34 -20.32 -9.10
CA SER A 40 6.84 -19.49 -8.00
C SER A 40 5.87 -18.33 -7.74
N GLN A 41 5.73 -17.90 -6.51
CA GLN A 41 4.90 -16.71 -6.18
C GLN A 41 5.69 -15.40 -6.31
N ASP A 42 6.98 -15.48 -6.61
CA ASP A 42 7.86 -14.31 -6.75
C ASP A 42 7.48 -13.49 -7.98
N PHE A 43 7.48 -12.16 -7.85
CA PHE A 43 7.19 -11.27 -8.97
C PHE A 43 7.84 -9.89 -8.81
N LEU A 44 7.89 -9.16 -9.93
CA LEU A 44 8.41 -7.80 -10.02
C LEU A 44 7.26 -6.83 -10.26
N GLU A 45 7.22 -5.75 -9.49
CA GLU A 45 6.34 -4.60 -9.67
C GLU A 45 7.13 -3.37 -10.11
N TYR A 46 6.60 -2.64 -11.06
CA TYR A 46 6.99 -1.28 -11.42
C TYR A 46 6.08 -0.31 -10.68
N TYR A 47 6.65 0.60 -9.91
CA TYR A 47 5.82 1.54 -9.16
C TYR A 47 6.17 3.00 -9.41
N GLY A 48 5.20 3.86 -9.17
CA GLY A 48 5.38 5.30 -9.13
C GLY A 48 4.39 5.96 -8.17
N SER A 49 4.83 7.01 -7.49
CA SER A 49 3.95 7.80 -6.64
C SER A 49 4.22 9.30 -6.78
N LEU A 50 3.19 10.07 -6.48
CA LEU A 50 3.22 11.53 -6.39
C LEU A 50 2.62 11.95 -5.06
N GLY A 51 3.31 12.83 -4.34
CA GLY A 51 2.83 13.42 -3.09
C GLY A 51 2.63 14.92 -3.25
N VAL A 52 1.50 15.44 -2.79
CA VAL A 52 1.14 16.86 -2.83
C VAL A 52 0.92 17.37 -1.41
N ALA A 53 1.62 18.43 -1.04
CA ALA A 53 1.39 19.18 0.18
C ALA A 53 0.42 20.33 -0.10
N LEU A 54 -0.71 20.34 0.60
CA LEU A 54 -1.79 21.32 0.49
C LEU A 54 -1.84 22.21 1.73
N PRO A 55 -2.57 23.34 1.70
CA PRO A 55 -2.77 24.17 2.88
C PRO A 55 -3.27 23.39 4.09
N MET A 56 -2.97 23.84 5.30
CA MET A 56 -3.27 23.21 6.59
C MET A 56 -2.46 21.92 6.85
N ASP A 57 -1.30 21.79 6.20
CA ASP A 57 -0.45 20.60 6.26
C ASP A 57 -1.14 19.31 5.79
N LEU A 58 -2.18 19.44 4.99
CA LEU A 58 -2.84 18.29 4.35
C LEU A 58 -1.91 17.70 3.29
N GLY A 59 -1.42 16.49 3.55
CA GLY A 59 -0.72 15.66 2.57
C GLY A 59 -1.70 14.80 1.80
N VAL A 60 -1.56 14.74 0.47
CA VAL A 60 -2.30 13.80 -0.39
C VAL A 60 -1.29 13.08 -1.26
N SER A 61 -1.40 11.77 -1.39
CA SER A 61 -0.56 11.01 -2.30
C SER A 61 -1.35 10.07 -3.20
N TYR A 62 -0.78 9.80 -4.36
CA TYR A 62 -1.25 8.83 -5.30
C TYR A 62 -0.13 7.85 -5.62
N TYR A 63 -0.43 6.56 -5.55
CA TYR A 63 0.48 5.48 -5.89
C TYR A 63 -0.12 4.67 -7.04
N PHE A 64 0.75 4.21 -7.93
CA PHE A 64 0.45 3.27 -9.01
C PHE A 64 1.51 2.18 -9.04
N GLY A 65 1.09 0.93 -8.96
CA GLY A 65 1.90 -0.27 -9.14
C GLY A 65 1.41 -1.07 -10.35
N TYR A 66 2.32 -1.69 -11.07
CA TYR A 66 2.02 -2.58 -12.18
C TYR A 66 2.98 -3.77 -12.19
N SER A 67 2.43 -4.97 -12.26
CA SER A 67 3.20 -6.18 -12.51
C SER A 67 2.66 -6.90 -13.75
N PRO A 68 3.51 -7.16 -14.76
CA PRO A 68 3.12 -7.95 -15.93
C PRO A 68 3.03 -9.45 -15.63
N SER A 69 3.48 -9.89 -14.47
CA SER A 69 3.60 -11.29 -14.08
C SER A 69 3.41 -11.47 -12.58
N GLY A 70 2.37 -10.86 -12.04
CA GLY A 70 2.03 -10.94 -10.62
C GLY A 70 1.79 -12.38 -10.17
N TYR A 71 2.06 -12.63 -8.92
CA TYR A 71 1.81 -13.92 -8.24
C TYR A 71 2.32 -15.14 -9.02
N GLY A 72 3.61 -15.08 -9.40
CA GLY A 72 4.28 -16.17 -10.10
C GLY A 72 3.99 -16.28 -11.59
N GLY A 73 3.62 -15.18 -12.22
CA GLY A 73 3.39 -15.13 -13.67
C GLY A 73 2.02 -15.67 -14.10
N GLN A 74 1.07 -15.73 -13.18
CA GLN A 74 -0.27 -16.23 -13.48
C GLN A 74 -1.13 -15.19 -14.19
N TYR A 75 -0.98 -13.90 -13.81
CA TYR A 75 -1.72 -12.76 -14.39
C TYR A 75 -0.96 -11.45 -14.16
N ASP A 76 -1.26 -10.47 -14.98
CA ASP A 76 -0.87 -9.10 -14.71
C ASP A 76 -1.82 -8.47 -13.71
N TYR A 77 -1.33 -7.47 -12.98
CA TYR A 77 -2.20 -6.64 -12.16
C TYR A 77 -1.75 -5.20 -12.15
N THR A 78 -2.68 -4.33 -11.81
CA THR A 78 -2.45 -2.94 -11.45
C THR A 78 -2.98 -2.68 -10.06
N TYR A 79 -2.23 -1.91 -9.27
CA TYR A 79 -2.72 -1.38 -8.00
C TYR A 79 -2.63 0.14 -8.00
N GLN A 80 -3.70 0.79 -7.60
CA GLN A 80 -3.77 2.24 -7.48
C GLN A 80 -4.21 2.60 -6.07
N ASN A 81 -3.58 3.58 -5.46
CA ASN A 81 -3.94 4.01 -4.12
C ASN A 81 -3.93 5.54 -4.04
N VAL A 82 -4.96 6.08 -3.43
CA VAL A 82 -5.02 7.49 -3.01
C VAL A 82 -5.04 7.52 -1.51
N SER A 83 -4.13 8.28 -0.91
CA SER A 83 -4.09 8.47 0.54
C SER A 83 -4.04 9.95 0.92
N ALA A 84 -4.48 10.25 2.13
CA ALA A 84 -4.43 11.58 2.69
C ALA A 84 -4.10 11.53 4.19
N GLU A 85 -3.34 12.54 4.63
CA GLU A 85 -2.97 12.75 6.03
C GLU A 85 -3.22 14.21 6.41
N LEU A 86 -3.87 14.43 7.53
CA LEU A 86 -4.19 15.76 8.04
C LEU A 86 -3.80 15.86 9.52
N PRO A 87 -2.71 16.56 9.85
CA PRO A 87 -2.39 16.93 11.23
C PRO A 87 -3.52 17.75 11.85
N ILE A 88 -3.96 17.39 13.06
CA ILE A 88 -4.98 18.16 13.78
C ILE A 88 -4.30 19.31 14.52
N PRO A 89 -4.58 20.57 14.15
CA PRO A 89 -3.92 21.72 14.76
C PRO A 89 -3.95 21.70 16.28
N THR A 90 -2.83 22.08 16.91
CA THR A 90 -2.67 22.18 18.38
C THR A 90 -2.73 20.84 19.13
N THR A 91 -2.75 19.72 18.44
CA THR A 91 -2.71 18.38 19.04
C THR A 91 -1.54 17.56 18.45
N PRO A 92 -1.10 16.49 19.10
CA PRO A 92 -0.12 15.57 18.51
C PRO A 92 -0.77 14.54 17.56
N LEU A 93 -2.03 14.72 17.17
CA LEU A 93 -2.81 13.74 16.43
C LEU A 93 -2.83 14.05 14.94
N THR A 94 -2.78 13.00 14.13
CA THR A 94 -2.95 13.06 12.67
C THR A 94 -4.10 12.15 12.26
N LEU A 95 -5.06 12.68 11.50
CA LEU A 95 -6.05 11.86 10.80
C LEU A 95 -5.42 11.33 9.51
N PHE A 96 -5.71 10.10 9.16
CA PHE A 96 -5.28 9.55 7.88
C PHE A 96 -6.36 8.65 7.27
N GLY A 97 -6.26 8.45 5.96
CA GLY A 97 -7.10 7.51 5.24
C GLY A 97 -6.54 7.21 3.86
N ALA A 98 -6.89 6.04 3.34
CA ALA A 98 -6.50 5.62 2.01
C ALA A 98 -7.61 4.78 1.37
N MET A 99 -7.60 4.76 0.04
CA MET A 99 -8.43 3.88 -0.78
C MET A 99 -7.58 3.33 -1.91
N GLY A 100 -7.54 2.01 -2.03
CA GLY A 100 -6.81 1.27 -3.04
C GLY A 100 -7.74 0.52 -3.98
N PHE A 101 -7.28 0.30 -5.21
CA PHE A 101 -7.98 -0.43 -6.24
C PHE A 101 -7.00 -1.39 -6.91
N GLU A 102 -7.22 -2.68 -6.76
CA GLU A 102 -6.51 -3.68 -7.54
C GLU A 102 -7.36 -4.13 -8.71
N GLY A 103 -6.73 -4.29 -9.86
CA GLY A 103 -7.38 -4.77 -11.08
C GLY A 103 -6.45 -5.64 -11.91
N SER A 104 -7.03 -6.69 -12.51
CA SER A 104 -6.38 -7.56 -13.47
C SER A 104 -7.29 -7.76 -14.67
N ASP A 105 -6.70 -7.74 -15.88
CA ASP A 105 -7.43 -7.96 -17.13
C ASP A 105 -7.56 -9.46 -17.50
N ASN A 106 -6.91 -10.34 -16.74
CA ASN A 106 -6.87 -11.77 -17.01
C ASN A 106 -7.91 -12.57 -16.21
N GLU A 107 -8.43 -13.66 -16.82
CA GLU A 107 -9.28 -14.61 -16.10
C GLU A 107 -8.51 -15.25 -14.94
N GLY A 108 -8.97 -15.03 -13.72
CA GLY A 108 -8.36 -15.54 -12.49
C GLY A 108 -7.60 -14.48 -11.69
N GLY A 109 -7.43 -13.26 -12.22
CA GLY A 109 -6.99 -12.12 -11.45
C GLY A 109 -8.09 -11.57 -10.55
N GLU A 110 -7.71 -10.99 -9.45
CA GLU A 110 -8.66 -10.40 -8.51
C GLU A 110 -8.88 -8.93 -8.82
N ASN A 111 -10.10 -8.47 -8.60
CA ASN A 111 -10.47 -7.07 -8.66
C ASN A 111 -11.11 -6.72 -7.32
N TYR A 112 -10.45 -5.86 -6.56
CA TYR A 112 -10.98 -5.44 -5.27
C TYR A 112 -10.66 -3.97 -4.97
N THR A 113 -11.40 -3.44 -4.02
CA THR A 113 -11.15 -2.12 -3.42
C THR A 113 -10.83 -2.32 -1.95
N ASP A 114 -9.72 -1.77 -1.49
CA ASP A 114 -9.41 -1.68 -0.08
C ASP A 114 -9.53 -0.23 0.41
N TYR A 115 -9.81 -0.06 1.68
CA TYR A 115 -9.84 1.26 2.30
C TYR A 115 -9.52 1.19 3.78
N ASN A 116 -8.89 2.24 4.25
CA ASN A 116 -8.64 2.42 5.66
C ASN A 116 -8.83 3.89 6.07
N PHE A 117 -9.12 4.12 7.33
CA PHE A 117 -9.10 5.44 7.94
C PHE A 117 -8.85 5.33 9.44
N GLY A 118 -8.12 6.28 9.98
CA GLY A 118 -7.73 6.22 11.37
C GLY A 118 -7.09 7.48 11.90
N ILE A 119 -6.49 7.31 13.06
CA ILE A 119 -5.77 8.35 13.77
C ILE A 119 -4.42 7.82 14.23
N SER A 120 -3.40 8.65 14.16
CA SER A 120 -2.05 8.35 14.63
C SER A 120 -1.51 9.44 15.53
N THR A 121 -0.47 9.11 16.29
CA THR A 121 0.29 10.04 17.12
C THR A 121 1.66 9.49 17.42
N SER A 122 2.65 10.40 17.59
CA SER A 122 3.96 10.05 18.13
C SER A 122 4.04 10.52 19.59
N ALA A 123 4.19 9.58 20.50
CA ALA A 123 4.28 9.85 21.93
C ALA A 123 5.21 8.86 22.63
N PHE A 124 6.00 9.34 23.59
CA PHE A 124 6.93 8.54 24.39
C PHE A 124 8.02 7.82 23.55
N GLY A 125 8.40 8.39 22.40
CA GLY A 125 9.38 7.78 21.49
C GLY A 125 8.83 6.61 20.67
N LEU A 126 7.51 6.45 20.63
CA LEU A 126 6.80 5.44 19.86
C LEU A 126 5.75 6.10 18.95
N ASP A 127 5.50 5.47 17.81
CA ASP A 127 4.42 5.80 16.90
C ASP A 127 3.24 4.86 17.15
N TRP A 128 2.06 5.44 17.32
CA TRP A 128 0.83 4.74 17.63
C TRP A 128 -0.21 5.02 16.58
N SER A 129 -0.96 4.00 16.17
CA SER A 129 -2.15 4.23 15.37
C SER A 129 -3.28 3.30 15.75
N VAL A 130 -4.51 3.76 15.51
CA VAL A 130 -5.71 2.95 15.47
C VAL A 130 -6.48 3.30 14.23
N TYR A 131 -6.89 2.28 13.46
CA TYR A 131 -7.61 2.49 12.22
C TYR A 131 -8.58 1.34 11.92
N TYR A 132 -9.62 1.70 11.19
CA TYR A 132 -10.51 0.75 10.55
C TYR A 132 -9.97 0.43 9.16
N THR A 133 -10.05 -0.82 8.75
CA THR A 133 -9.73 -1.27 7.40
C THR A 133 -10.77 -2.26 6.92
N ALA A 134 -11.02 -2.25 5.61
CA ALA A 134 -11.92 -3.19 4.96
C ALA A 134 -11.55 -3.37 3.49
N THR A 135 -11.99 -4.50 2.93
CA THR A 135 -11.82 -4.83 1.51
C THR A 135 -13.18 -5.23 0.94
N ASP A 136 -13.49 -4.73 -0.24
CA ASP A 136 -14.72 -5.04 -0.99
C ASP A 136 -14.37 -5.60 -2.36
N GLY A 137 -15.10 -6.64 -2.79
CA GLY A 137 -14.87 -7.32 -4.05
C GLY A 137 -13.80 -8.42 -4.01
N TYR A 138 -13.11 -8.60 -2.90
CA TYR A 138 -12.14 -9.69 -2.75
C TYR A 138 -12.86 -11.05 -2.68
N THR A 139 -12.52 -11.93 -3.62
CA THR A 139 -13.00 -13.32 -3.64
C THR A 139 -11.79 -14.24 -3.59
N ALA A 140 -11.47 -14.78 -2.42
CA ALA A 140 -10.41 -15.79 -2.31
C ALA A 140 -10.77 -17.01 -3.18
N THR A 141 -10.18 -17.09 -4.37
CA THR A 141 -10.34 -18.24 -5.26
C THR A 141 -9.26 -19.28 -4.93
N GLY A 142 -9.65 -20.25 -4.13
CA GLY A 142 -9.01 -21.57 -4.07
C GLY A 142 -7.83 -21.74 -3.14
N VAL A 143 -8.00 -21.83 -1.88
CA VAL A 143 -7.55 -22.77 -0.84
C VAL A 143 -8.05 -22.24 0.51
N ASP A 144 -8.92 -23.03 1.15
CA ASP A 144 -9.59 -22.70 2.42
C ASP A 144 -10.27 -21.31 2.42
N GLU A 145 -11.58 -21.34 2.44
CA GLU A 145 -12.46 -20.16 2.50
C GLU A 145 -12.25 -19.36 3.79
N ASP A 146 -11.00 -18.89 4.05
CA ASP A 146 -10.77 -17.89 5.07
C ASP A 146 -11.20 -16.53 4.54
N THR A 147 -12.51 -16.32 4.53
CA THR A 147 -13.15 -15.04 4.21
C THR A 147 -12.71 -13.91 5.17
N SER A 148 -11.88 -14.23 6.16
CA SER A 148 -11.36 -13.25 7.13
C SER A 148 -10.34 -12.29 6.50
N ALA A 149 -9.62 -12.69 5.45
CA ALA A 149 -8.63 -11.85 4.79
C ALA A 149 -9.24 -10.63 4.06
N GLY A 150 -10.47 -10.74 3.56
CA GLY A 150 -11.23 -9.67 2.92
C GLY A 150 -12.26 -8.99 3.85
N GLY A 151 -12.15 -9.17 5.17
CA GLY A 151 -13.12 -8.66 6.13
C GLY A 151 -12.89 -7.22 6.60
N GLN A 152 -13.71 -6.82 7.54
CA GLN A 152 -13.63 -5.53 8.21
C GLN A 152 -12.89 -5.69 9.54
N HIS A 153 -11.88 -4.86 9.79
CA HIS A 153 -11.07 -4.95 11.00
C HIS A 153 -10.81 -3.58 11.62
N VAL A 154 -10.63 -3.59 12.93
CA VAL A 154 -10.00 -2.47 13.65
C VAL A 154 -8.60 -2.92 14.04
N VAL A 155 -7.61 -2.16 13.60
CA VAL A 155 -6.19 -2.47 13.79
C VAL A 155 -5.58 -1.44 14.73
N PHE A 156 -4.76 -1.92 15.66
CA PHE A 156 -3.92 -1.09 16.51
C PHE A 156 -2.46 -1.38 16.17
N THR A 157 -1.65 -0.34 15.95
CA THR A 157 -0.22 -0.46 15.70
C THR A 157 0.60 0.30 16.71
N MET A 158 1.80 -0.20 16.94
CA MET A 158 2.84 0.46 17.72
C MET A 158 4.18 0.23 17.02
N GLY A 159 4.94 1.29 16.77
CA GLY A 159 6.23 1.24 16.10
C GLY A 159 7.26 2.11 16.79
N ALA A 160 8.54 1.84 16.51
CA ALA A 160 9.66 2.70 16.88
C ALA A 160 10.64 2.76 15.71
N SER A 161 11.23 3.95 15.48
CA SER A 161 12.33 4.17 14.53
C SER A 161 13.58 4.57 15.32
N PHE A 162 14.75 4.00 14.96
CA PHE A 162 16.04 4.23 15.62
C PHE A 162 17.05 4.85 14.65
#